data_53f556b5fac029846340bfaa16f9af50
#
_entry.id   53f556b5fac029846340bfaa16f9af50
#
_cell.length_a   1.000
_cell.length_b   1.000
_cell.length_c   1.000
_cell.angle_alpha   90.00
_cell.angle_beta   90.00
_cell.angle_gamma   90.00
#
_symmetry.space_group_name_H-M   'P 1'
#
loop_
_entity.id
_entity.type
_entity.pdbx_description
1 polymer ?
#
loop_
_entity_poly.entity_id
_entity_poly.type
_entity_poly.pdbx_seq_one_letter_code
_entity_poly.pdbx_strand_id
1 'polypeptide(L)'
;PICKDIGEARHELGGLRRAVIEEAARFGLAPIAASSHPFSLTATQKRTDKERYIALLEEMQGVARRMMICGLHVHVGIEDDDLRIDLMNQLTYFLPHLLALSCSSPFWEGERTGLMSFRLMIFNGVPRTGLPEQFSSWGEYRRHTDVLVETGVSKDNSRIWWDLRPSARYPTLETRVMDCCTSLEDALSLAALNQ
;
A
#
# COMPACT_ATOMS: atom_id res chain seq x y z
N PRO A 1 -12.03 4.59 -3.61
CA PRO A 1 -12.93 5.71 -3.96
C PRO A 1 -12.32 7.04 -3.53
N ILE A 2 -12.80 8.15 -4.13
CA ILE A 2 -12.55 9.51 -3.67
C ILE A 2 -13.76 9.87 -2.82
N CYS A 3 -13.56 10.23 -1.57
CA CYS A 3 -14.62 10.47 -0.61
C CYS A 3 -14.39 11.80 0.12
N LYS A 4 -15.46 12.49 0.47
CA LYS A 4 -15.41 13.77 1.20
C LYS A 4 -15.23 13.57 2.69
N ASP A 5 -15.72 12.45 3.21
CA ASP A 5 -15.69 12.10 4.62
C ASP A 5 -15.74 10.58 4.83
N ILE A 6 -15.60 10.14 6.08
CA ILE A 6 -15.62 8.72 6.46
C ILE A 6 -16.99 8.07 6.26
N GLY A 7 -18.09 8.84 6.32
CA GLY A 7 -19.43 8.34 6.04
C GLY A 7 -19.60 7.93 4.58
N GLU A 8 -19.12 8.78 3.65
CA GLU A 8 -19.10 8.48 2.22
C GLU A 8 -18.13 7.30 1.94
N ALA A 9 -16.95 7.27 2.57
CA ALA A 9 -16.01 6.16 2.46
C ALA A 9 -16.62 4.83 2.91
N ARG A 10 -17.41 4.83 3.99
CA ARG A 10 -18.17 3.67 4.48
C ARG A 10 -19.16 3.15 3.43
N HIS A 11 -19.91 4.05 2.84
CA HIS A 11 -20.90 3.71 1.83
C HIS A 11 -20.23 3.07 0.60
N GLU A 12 -19.22 3.75 0.07
CA GLU A 12 -18.50 3.32 -1.15
C GLU A 12 -17.74 2.00 -0.95
N LEU A 13 -16.91 1.89 0.09
CA LEU A 13 -16.17 0.66 0.36
C LEU A 13 -17.09 -0.50 0.72
N GLY A 14 -18.17 -0.23 1.48
CA GLY A 14 -19.19 -1.23 1.79
C GLY A 14 -19.91 -1.74 0.54
N GLY A 15 -20.23 -0.84 -0.39
CA GLY A 15 -20.80 -1.17 -1.70
C GLY A 15 -19.86 -2.04 -2.53
N LEU A 16 -18.58 -1.65 -2.65
CA LEU A 16 -17.57 -2.40 -3.39
C LEU A 16 -17.33 -3.80 -2.78
N ARG A 17 -17.24 -3.92 -1.45
CA ARG A 17 -17.09 -5.22 -0.79
C ARG A 17 -18.30 -6.13 -1.06
N ARG A 18 -19.53 -5.61 -0.99
CA ARG A 18 -20.74 -6.37 -1.33
C ARG A 18 -20.74 -6.86 -2.77
N ALA A 19 -20.44 -5.98 -3.72
CA ALA A 19 -20.38 -6.35 -5.13
C ALA A 19 -19.36 -7.47 -5.40
N VAL A 20 -18.18 -7.43 -4.74
CA VAL A 20 -17.19 -8.52 -4.84
C VAL A 20 -17.70 -9.82 -4.22
N ILE A 21 -18.38 -9.75 -3.07
CA ILE A 21 -18.97 -10.93 -2.41
C ILE A 21 -20.05 -11.57 -3.29
N GLU A 22 -20.95 -10.76 -3.82
CA GLU A 22 -22.07 -11.22 -4.67
C GLU A 22 -21.54 -11.87 -5.96
N GLU A 23 -20.53 -11.27 -6.58
CA GLU A 23 -19.94 -11.84 -7.80
C GLU A 23 -19.14 -13.11 -7.51
N ALA A 24 -18.34 -13.15 -6.45
CA ALA A 24 -17.57 -14.31 -6.05
C ALA A 24 -18.46 -15.51 -5.70
N ALA A 25 -19.62 -15.26 -5.07
CA ALA A 25 -20.59 -16.30 -4.71
C ALA A 25 -21.11 -17.08 -5.94
N ARG A 26 -21.18 -16.45 -7.11
CA ARG A 26 -21.57 -17.12 -8.38
C ARG A 26 -20.59 -18.21 -8.81
N PHE A 27 -19.36 -18.12 -8.32
CA PHE A 27 -18.30 -19.10 -8.58
C PHE A 27 -18.03 -20.01 -7.37
N GLY A 28 -18.87 -19.97 -6.32
CA GLY A 28 -18.66 -20.73 -5.08
C GLY A 28 -17.45 -20.24 -4.27
N LEU A 29 -17.04 -18.99 -4.44
CA LEU A 29 -15.90 -18.39 -3.76
C LEU A 29 -16.35 -17.44 -2.65
N ALA A 30 -15.56 -17.38 -1.57
CA ALA A 30 -15.74 -16.43 -0.47
C ALA A 30 -14.51 -15.49 -0.39
N PRO A 31 -14.64 -14.20 -0.75
CA PRO A 31 -13.53 -13.27 -0.66
C PRO A 31 -13.24 -12.89 0.80
N ILE A 32 -11.95 -12.70 1.10
CA ILE A 32 -11.47 -12.20 2.38
C ILE A 32 -10.54 -11.00 2.13
N ALA A 33 -10.71 -9.94 2.90
CA ALA A 33 -9.73 -8.85 2.95
C ALA A 33 -8.64 -9.21 3.98
N ALA A 34 -7.44 -9.49 3.48
CA ALA A 34 -6.26 -9.82 4.29
C ALA A 34 -5.00 -9.40 3.54
N SER A 35 -3.92 -9.11 4.26
CA SER A 35 -2.70 -8.61 3.64
C SER A 35 -1.82 -9.69 3.03
N SER A 36 -1.97 -10.95 3.46
CA SER A 36 -1.33 -12.11 2.84
C SER A 36 -2.32 -13.26 2.73
N HIS A 37 -2.13 -14.13 1.73
CA HIS A 37 -2.89 -15.37 1.67
C HIS A 37 -2.27 -16.38 2.67
N PRO A 38 -3.06 -16.94 3.61
CA PRO A 38 -2.49 -17.70 4.73
C PRO A 38 -1.80 -19.01 4.34
N PHE A 39 -2.21 -19.67 3.26
CA PHE A 39 -1.71 -21.00 2.92
C PHE A 39 -1.41 -21.22 1.43
N SER A 40 -1.71 -20.29 0.53
CA SER A 40 -1.37 -20.45 -0.88
C SER A 40 0.11 -20.29 -1.13
N LEU A 41 0.69 -21.20 -1.91
CA LEU A 41 2.08 -21.14 -2.32
C LEU A 41 2.26 -20.11 -3.43
N THR A 42 3.21 -19.20 -3.28
CA THR A 42 3.50 -18.15 -4.28
C THR A 42 3.96 -18.75 -5.61
N ALA A 43 4.67 -19.89 -5.58
CA ALA A 43 5.17 -20.60 -6.75
C ALA A 43 4.06 -21.13 -7.67
N THR A 44 2.85 -21.37 -7.13
CA THR A 44 1.72 -21.93 -7.88
C THR A 44 0.75 -20.89 -8.41
N GLN A 45 0.94 -19.62 -8.04
CA GLN A 45 0.02 -18.55 -8.42
C GLN A 45 0.22 -18.11 -9.87
N LYS A 46 -0.92 -17.90 -10.54
CA LYS A 46 -0.94 -17.34 -11.89
C LYS A 46 -0.96 -15.81 -11.80
N ARG A 47 -0.11 -15.17 -12.58
CA ARG A 47 -0.11 -13.71 -12.73
C ARG A 47 -1.27 -13.24 -13.60
N THR A 48 -1.72 -12.04 -13.39
CA THR A 48 -2.59 -11.35 -14.34
C THR A 48 -1.78 -10.98 -15.58
N ASP A 49 -2.28 -11.36 -16.76
CA ASP A 49 -1.61 -11.11 -18.04
C ASP A 49 -1.84 -9.66 -18.50
N LYS A 50 -1.11 -8.72 -17.89
CA LYS A 50 -1.06 -7.30 -18.25
C LYS A 50 0.39 -6.87 -18.37
N GLU A 51 0.72 -6.08 -19.39
CA GLU A 51 2.08 -5.58 -19.68
C GLU A 51 2.79 -5.01 -18.45
N ARG A 52 2.08 -4.22 -17.63
CA ARG A 52 2.63 -3.64 -16.41
C ARG A 52 3.15 -4.70 -15.43
N TYR A 53 2.45 -5.82 -15.26
CA TYR A 53 2.86 -6.90 -14.34
C TYR A 53 3.96 -7.76 -14.95
N ILE A 54 3.95 -7.93 -16.28
CA ILE A 54 5.02 -8.62 -17.00
C ILE A 54 6.33 -7.84 -16.82
N ALA A 55 6.33 -6.54 -17.10
CA ALA A 55 7.49 -5.68 -16.94
C ALA A 55 8.02 -5.66 -15.49
N LEU A 56 7.12 -5.66 -14.49
CA LEU A 56 7.52 -5.71 -13.08
C LEU A 56 8.20 -7.05 -12.72
N LEU A 57 7.68 -8.14 -13.23
CA LEU A 57 8.26 -9.48 -13.02
C LEU A 57 9.61 -9.64 -13.71
N GLU A 58 9.79 -9.08 -14.89
CA GLU A 58 11.07 -9.06 -15.60
C GLU A 58 12.13 -8.24 -14.85
N GLU A 59 11.74 -7.09 -14.31
CA GLU A 59 12.62 -6.21 -13.56
C GLU A 59 13.01 -6.79 -12.20
N MET A 60 12.07 -7.34 -11.45
CA MET A 60 12.26 -7.75 -10.04
C MET A 60 12.39 -9.25 -9.82
N GLN A 61 12.15 -10.07 -10.84
CA GLN A 61 12.35 -11.51 -10.81
C GLN A 61 11.77 -12.20 -9.55
N GLY A 62 12.64 -12.80 -8.73
CA GLY A 62 12.25 -13.53 -7.51
C GLY A 62 11.52 -12.70 -6.46
N VAL A 63 11.79 -11.38 -6.39
CA VAL A 63 11.11 -10.46 -5.47
C VAL A 63 9.65 -10.28 -5.90
N ALA A 64 9.42 -9.99 -7.19
CA ALA A 64 8.07 -9.79 -7.71
C ALA A 64 7.19 -11.05 -7.58
N ARG A 65 7.77 -12.25 -7.71
CA ARG A 65 7.05 -13.52 -7.50
C ARG A 65 6.48 -13.70 -6.09
N ARG A 66 7.08 -13.05 -5.09
CA ARG A 66 6.61 -13.09 -3.70
C ARG A 66 5.55 -12.04 -3.37
N MET A 67 5.22 -11.13 -4.30
CA MET A 67 4.29 -10.03 -4.04
C MET A 67 2.81 -10.45 -4.06
N MET A 68 2.48 -11.59 -3.44
CA MET A 68 1.10 -12.02 -3.18
C MET A 68 0.58 -11.38 -1.89
N ILE A 69 0.59 -10.06 -1.87
CA ILE A 69 0.27 -9.24 -0.71
C ILE A 69 -0.69 -8.10 -1.08
N CYS A 70 -1.49 -7.68 -0.11
CA CYS A 70 -2.38 -6.51 -0.21
C CYS A 70 -2.09 -5.54 0.92
N GLY A 71 -2.30 -4.25 0.69
CA GLY A 71 -2.20 -3.21 1.70
C GLY A 71 -3.41 -2.31 1.71
N LEU A 72 -3.59 -1.57 2.80
CA LEU A 72 -4.50 -0.45 2.89
C LEU A 72 -3.71 0.83 2.57
N HIS A 73 -4.12 1.53 1.52
CA HIS A 73 -3.56 2.84 1.20
C HIS A 73 -4.60 3.92 1.49
N VAL A 74 -4.17 4.95 2.19
CA VAL A 74 -5.00 6.12 2.48
C VAL A 74 -4.36 7.34 1.84
N HIS A 75 -5.12 8.07 1.05
CA HIS A 75 -4.71 9.31 0.44
C HIS A 75 -5.46 10.47 1.10
N VAL A 76 -4.73 11.41 1.69
CA VAL A 76 -5.26 12.66 2.24
C VAL A 76 -4.94 13.80 1.28
N GLY A 77 -5.98 14.54 0.83
CA GLY A 77 -5.83 15.68 -0.07
C GLY A 77 -5.14 16.85 0.63
N ILE A 78 -4.03 17.32 0.08
CA ILE A 78 -3.24 18.46 0.58
C ILE A 78 -2.71 19.19 -0.64
N GLU A 79 -3.30 20.33 -0.97
CA GLU A 79 -2.94 21.09 -2.18
C GLU A 79 -1.56 21.75 -2.07
N ASP A 80 -1.20 22.24 -0.89
CA ASP A 80 0.08 22.89 -0.64
C ASP A 80 1.20 21.84 -0.61
N ASP A 81 2.15 21.99 -1.51
CA ASP A 81 3.26 21.07 -1.70
C ASP A 81 4.24 21.05 -0.52
N ASP A 82 4.56 22.21 0.06
CA ASP A 82 5.49 22.30 1.18
C ASP A 82 4.84 21.79 2.48
N LEU A 83 3.54 22.10 2.69
CA LEU A 83 2.77 21.51 3.80
C LEU A 83 2.71 19.99 3.69
N ARG A 84 2.60 19.45 2.47
CA ARG A 84 2.59 18.00 2.25
C ARG A 84 3.90 17.34 2.66
N ILE A 85 5.05 18.02 2.44
CA ILE A 85 6.36 17.55 2.88
C ILE A 85 6.51 17.68 4.39
N ASP A 86 6.09 18.77 4.98
CA ASP A 86 6.14 18.96 6.43
C ASP A 86 5.32 17.88 7.16
N LEU A 87 4.08 17.63 6.70
CA LEU A 87 3.25 16.57 7.23
C LEU A 87 3.85 15.18 7.00
N MET A 88 4.49 14.92 5.86
CA MET A 88 5.20 13.66 5.63
C MET A 88 6.29 13.43 6.68
N ASN A 89 7.11 14.44 6.96
CA ASN A 89 8.15 14.36 7.97
C ASN A 89 7.58 14.07 9.37
N GLN A 90 6.50 14.75 9.76
CA GLN A 90 5.87 14.59 11.07
C GLN A 90 5.15 13.24 11.19
N LEU A 91 4.37 12.82 10.19
CA LEU A 91 3.60 11.58 10.20
C LEU A 91 4.48 10.32 10.16
N THR A 92 5.71 10.44 9.67
CA THR A 92 6.68 9.32 9.67
C THR A 92 6.85 8.72 11.07
N TYR A 93 6.80 9.54 12.13
CA TYR A 93 6.84 9.08 13.52
C TYR A 93 5.68 8.12 13.87
N PHE A 94 4.51 8.28 13.27
CA PHE A 94 3.31 7.50 13.58
C PHE A 94 3.16 6.22 12.75
N LEU A 95 3.98 6.00 11.73
CA LEU A 95 3.87 4.83 10.85
C LEU A 95 3.92 3.50 11.60
N PRO A 96 4.79 3.28 12.62
CA PRO A 96 4.77 2.04 13.38
C PRO A 96 3.44 1.80 14.14
N HIS A 97 2.78 2.86 14.61
CA HIS A 97 1.50 2.77 15.29
C HIS A 97 0.38 2.35 14.30
N LEU A 98 0.34 2.96 13.12
CA LEU A 98 -0.60 2.61 12.06
C LEU A 98 -0.39 1.16 11.59
N LEU A 99 0.86 0.73 11.45
CA LEU A 99 1.19 -0.67 11.16
C LEU A 99 0.66 -1.60 12.25
N ALA A 100 0.95 -1.32 13.51
CA ALA A 100 0.53 -2.16 14.64
C ALA A 100 -1.00 -2.31 14.73
N LEU A 101 -1.73 -1.22 14.49
CA LEU A 101 -3.21 -1.21 14.51
C LEU A 101 -3.82 -1.93 13.31
N SER A 102 -3.10 -2.06 12.19
CA SER A 102 -3.60 -2.65 10.95
C SER A 102 -3.24 -4.12 10.75
N CYS A 103 -2.35 -4.69 11.57
CA CYS A 103 -1.78 -6.04 11.37
C CYS A 103 -2.82 -7.10 11.00
N SER A 104 -2.64 -7.76 9.84
CA SER A 104 -3.54 -8.81 9.35
C SER A 104 -2.83 -9.88 8.50
N SER A 105 -1.50 -10.06 8.66
CA SER A 105 -0.72 -11.00 7.84
C SER A 105 0.24 -11.88 8.65
N PRO A 106 -0.25 -12.63 9.68
CA PRO A 106 0.62 -13.46 10.50
C PRO A 106 1.01 -14.81 9.87
N PHE A 107 0.36 -15.18 8.75
CA PHE A 107 0.59 -16.46 8.07
C PHE A 107 1.12 -16.25 6.65
N TRP A 108 1.99 -17.17 6.22
CA TRP A 108 2.55 -17.18 4.88
C TRP A 108 2.84 -18.61 4.43
N GLU A 109 2.32 -19.01 3.26
CA GLU A 109 2.52 -20.33 2.65
C GLU A 109 2.24 -21.52 3.60
N GLY A 110 1.24 -21.38 4.47
CA GLY A 110 0.84 -22.40 5.45
C GLY A 110 1.56 -22.31 6.79
N GLU A 111 2.57 -21.48 6.91
CA GLU A 111 3.39 -21.30 8.09
C GLU A 111 2.95 -20.10 8.95
N ARG A 112 3.05 -20.26 10.27
CA ARG A 112 2.97 -19.14 11.21
C ARG A 112 4.31 -18.42 11.27
N THR A 113 4.38 -17.20 10.77
CA THR A 113 5.65 -16.47 10.56
C THR A 113 6.28 -15.91 11.84
N GLY A 114 5.53 -15.83 12.94
CA GLY A 114 5.97 -15.17 14.18
C GLY A 114 5.80 -13.64 14.16
N LEU A 115 5.37 -13.06 13.04
CA LEU A 115 5.09 -11.63 12.88
C LEU A 115 3.59 -11.39 12.72
N MET A 116 3.10 -10.24 13.16
CA MET A 116 1.70 -9.84 12.97
C MET A 116 1.46 -9.19 11.60
N SER A 117 2.49 -8.59 11.01
CA SER A 117 2.52 -8.12 9.63
C SER A 117 3.71 -8.72 8.88
N PHE A 118 3.52 -9.86 8.25
CA PHE A 118 4.52 -10.45 7.36
C PHE A 118 4.51 -9.78 5.98
N ARG A 119 3.39 -9.17 5.59
CA ARG A 119 3.29 -8.37 4.37
C ARG A 119 4.41 -7.34 4.27
N LEU A 120 4.70 -6.61 5.35
CA LEU A 120 5.73 -5.58 5.33
C LEU A 120 7.13 -6.17 5.08
N MET A 121 7.42 -7.35 5.61
CA MET A 121 8.69 -8.06 5.35
C MET A 121 8.84 -8.42 3.86
N ILE A 122 7.76 -8.88 3.22
CA ILE A 122 7.76 -9.15 1.77
C ILE A 122 7.94 -7.85 1.00
N PHE A 123 7.22 -6.79 1.39
CA PHE A 123 7.27 -5.50 0.70
C PHE A 123 8.64 -4.83 0.81
N ASN A 124 9.31 -4.94 1.95
CA ASN A 124 10.67 -4.40 2.16
C ASN A 124 11.75 -5.11 1.32
N GLY A 125 11.45 -6.26 0.73
CA GLY A 125 12.30 -6.89 -0.29
C GLY A 125 12.29 -6.17 -1.64
N VAL A 126 11.34 -5.26 -1.86
CA VAL A 126 11.22 -4.46 -3.09
C VAL A 126 12.13 -3.24 -2.97
N PRO A 127 12.87 -2.85 -4.02
CA PRO A 127 13.71 -1.65 -3.98
C PRO A 127 12.86 -0.39 -3.80
N ARG A 128 13.45 0.64 -3.17
CA ARG A 128 12.83 1.95 -2.94
C ARG A 128 11.57 1.90 -2.05
N THR A 129 11.52 0.95 -1.11
CA THR A 129 10.52 0.83 -0.03
C THR A 129 11.09 1.31 1.29
N GLY A 130 10.30 1.25 2.35
CA GLY A 130 10.67 1.65 3.70
C GLY A 130 10.30 3.08 4.03
N LEU A 131 10.87 3.62 5.10
CA LEU A 131 10.60 4.98 5.55
C LEU A 131 11.10 6.01 4.54
N PRO A 132 10.37 7.12 4.35
CA PRO A 132 10.85 8.22 3.51
C PRO A 132 12.04 8.92 4.16
N GLU A 133 12.89 9.52 3.35
CA GLU A 133 13.86 10.51 3.79
C GLU A 133 13.15 11.78 4.28
N GLN A 134 13.82 12.57 5.12
CA GLN A 134 13.32 13.86 5.54
C GLN A 134 13.76 14.95 4.55
N PHE A 135 12.85 15.85 4.21
CA PHE A 135 13.08 16.95 3.29
C PHE A 135 12.64 18.27 3.91
N SER A 136 13.42 19.32 3.66
CA SER A 136 13.11 20.68 4.16
C SER A 136 12.07 21.42 3.31
N SER A 137 11.78 20.93 2.09
CA SER A 137 10.85 21.57 1.16
C SER A 137 10.44 20.61 0.04
N TRP A 138 9.36 20.96 -0.65
CA TRP A 138 8.95 20.29 -1.88
C TRP A 138 10.04 20.34 -2.96
N GLY A 139 10.75 21.46 -3.09
CA GLY A 139 11.84 21.60 -4.04
C GLY A 139 12.99 20.62 -3.78
N GLU A 140 13.31 20.35 -2.52
CA GLU A 140 14.32 19.34 -2.16
C GLU A 140 13.84 17.93 -2.47
N TYR A 141 12.61 17.59 -2.08
CA TYR A 141 11.97 16.32 -2.43
C TYR A 141 11.99 16.07 -3.95
N ARG A 142 11.59 17.07 -4.74
CA ARG A 142 11.61 16.99 -6.20
C ARG A 142 13.00 16.70 -6.74
N ARG A 143 14.00 17.44 -6.32
CA ARG A 143 15.39 17.19 -6.75
C ARG A 143 15.85 15.77 -6.42
N HIS A 144 15.53 15.29 -5.21
CA HIS A 144 15.87 13.92 -4.82
C HIS A 144 15.21 12.87 -5.74
N THR A 145 13.92 13.00 -6.00
CA THR A 145 13.19 12.06 -6.86
C THR A 145 13.62 12.15 -8.33
N ASP A 146 13.92 13.35 -8.83
CA ASP A 146 14.39 13.57 -10.20
C ASP A 146 15.76 12.90 -10.40
N VAL A 147 16.69 12.97 -9.44
CA VAL A 147 17.97 12.25 -9.48
C VAL A 147 17.78 10.74 -9.59
N LEU A 148 16.81 10.16 -8.87
CA LEU A 148 16.53 8.72 -8.97
C LEU A 148 16.04 8.32 -10.37
N VAL A 149 15.33 9.22 -11.05
CA VAL A 149 14.87 8.99 -12.43
C VAL A 149 16.02 9.21 -13.43
N GLU A 150 16.76 10.30 -13.31
CA GLU A 150 17.87 10.66 -14.21
C GLU A 150 19.01 9.63 -14.17
N THR A 151 19.28 9.05 -13.01
CA THR A 151 20.30 7.99 -12.83
C THR A 151 19.80 6.60 -13.26
N GLY A 152 18.54 6.48 -13.69
CA GLY A 152 17.95 5.21 -14.10
C GLY A 152 17.62 4.24 -12.94
N VAL A 153 17.76 4.68 -11.69
CA VAL A 153 17.37 3.89 -10.49
C VAL A 153 15.87 3.68 -10.47
N SER A 154 15.09 4.64 -10.97
CA SER A 154 13.64 4.53 -11.16
C SER A 154 13.24 4.99 -12.56
N LYS A 155 12.23 4.36 -13.16
CA LYS A 155 11.68 4.81 -14.45
C LYS A 155 10.88 6.11 -14.33
N ASP A 156 10.23 6.28 -13.18
CA ASP A 156 9.42 7.45 -12.86
C ASP A 156 9.17 7.52 -11.33
N ASN A 157 8.66 8.65 -10.85
CA ASN A 157 8.40 8.90 -9.43
C ASN A 157 7.31 7.99 -8.84
N SER A 158 6.46 7.35 -9.66
CA SER A 158 5.42 6.43 -9.16
C SER A 158 6.01 5.12 -8.61
N ARG A 159 7.28 4.83 -8.93
CA ARG A 159 8.02 3.63 -8.50
C ARG A 159 8.87 3.83 -7.25
N ILE A 160 8.73 4.94 -6.58
CA ILE A 160 9.24 5.16 -5.23
C ILE A 160 8.14 4.68 -4.26
N TRP A 161 8.37 3.56 -3.60
CA TRP A 161 7.32 2.87 -2.83
C TRP A 161 7.49 3.02 -1.31
N TRP A 162 7.92 4.19 -0.86
CA TRP A 162 8.01 4.49 0.57
C TRP A 162 6.68 4.27 1.29
N ASP A 163 6.76 3.99 2.59
CA ASP A 163 5.63 3.71 3.46
C ASP A 163 4.68 4.92 3.64
N LEU A 164 5.20 6.11 3.39
CA LEU A 164 4.49 7.39 3.33
C LEU A 164 5.13 8.25 2.24
N ARG A 165 4.34 8.80 1.33
CA ARG A 165 4.87 9.60 0.21
C ARG A 165 3.86 10.57 -0.37
N PRO A 166 4.29 11.67 -0.96
CA PRO A 166 3.47 12.44 -1.90
C PRO A 166 3.08 11.57 -3.08
N SER A 167 1.81 11.61 -3.49
CA SER A 167 1.38 10.88 -4.67
C SER A 167 1.96 11.51 -5.94
N ALA A 168 2.45 10.66 -6.87
CA ALA A 168 2.96 11.13 -8.16
C ALA A 168 1.86 11.67 -9.11
N ARG A 169 0.57 11.44 -8.79
CA ARG A 169 -0.57 11.76 -9.65
C ARG A 169 -1.52 12.81 -9.09
N TYR A 170 -1.67 12.84 -7.78
CA TYR A 170 -2.71 13.62 -7.11
C TYR A 170 -2.07 14.49 -6.03
N PRO A 171 -2.65 15.63 -5.70
CA PRO A 171 -2.17 16.47 -4.59
C PRO A 171 -2.55 15.83 -3.25
N THR A 172 -2.00 14.65 -2.98
CA THR A 172 -2.29 13.88 -1.77
C THR A 172 -1.02 13.36 -1.12
N LEU A 173 -1.06 13.20 0.20
CA LEU A 173 -0.12 12.40 0.96
C LEU A 173 -0.67 10.98 1.10
N GLU A 174 0.09 9.98 0.64
CA GLU A 174 -0.30 8.57 0.57
C GLU A 174 0.39 7.77 1.67
N THR A 175 -0.38 7.28 2.64
CA THR A 175 0.08 6.31 3.64
C THR A 175 -0.07 4.90 3.11
N ARG A 176 1.00 4.10 3.15
CA ARG A 176 1.10 2.77 2.52
C ARG A 176 1.52 1.64 3.47
N VAL A 177 2.01 1.98 4.66
CA VAL A 177 2.56 1.02 5.64
C VAL A 177 1.54 -0.02 6.12
N MET A 178 0.25 0.35 6.13
CA MET A 178 -0.82 -0.42 6.75
C MET A 178 -1.15 -1.72 6.00
N ASP A 179 -1.39 -2.77 6.77
CA ASP A 179 -2.00 -4.00 6.28
C ASP A 179 -3.46 -3.77 5.87
N CYS A 180 -3.98 -4.62 4.97
CA CYS A 180 -5.37 -4.60 4.54
C CYS A 180 -6.28 -5.14 5.66
N CYS A 181 -7.06 -4.29 6.31
CA CYS A 181 -7.96 -4.69 7.39
C CYS A 181 -9.07 -5.60 6.90
N THR A 182 -9.30 -6.70 7.62
CA THR A 182 -10.41 -7.62 7.35
C THR A 182 -11.76 -6.96 7.63
N SER A 183 -11.88 -6.26 8.75
CA SER A 183 -13.05 -5.45 9.10
C SER A 183 -13.08 -4.15 8.28
N LEU A 184 -14.27 -3.80 7.78
CA LEU A 184 -14.50 -2.50 7.14
C LEU A 184 -14.34 -1.36 8.14
N GLU A 185 -14.83 -1.54 9.36
CA GLU A 185 -14.78 -0.51 10.40
C GLU A 185 -13.36 -0.19 10.83
N ASP A 186 -12.48 -1.20 10.90
CA ASP A 186 -11.07 -0.99 11.22
C ASP A 186 -10.38 -0.19 10.09
N ALA A 187 -10.67 -0.52 8.82
CA ALA A 187 -10.13 0.23 7.69
C ALA A 187 -10.58 1.69 7.70
N LEU A 188 -11.86 1.96 8.04
CA LEU A 188 -12.40 3.32 8.15
C LEU A 188 -11.83 4.08 9.35
N SER A 189 -11.64 3.40 10.48
CA SER A 189 -11.02 3.98 11.66
C SER A 189 -9.57 4.40 11.39
N LEU A 190 -8.81 3.55 10.68
CA LEU A 190 -7.45 3.90 10.25
C LEU A 190 -7.45 5.04 9.22
N ALA A 191 -8.41 5.09 8.30
CA ALA A 191 -8.55 6.22 7.38
C ALA A 191 -8.83 7.53 8.15
N ALA A 192 -9.68 7.50 9.17
CA ALA A 192 -9.96 8.65 10.03
C ALA A 192 -8.74 9.11 10.84
N LEU A 193 -7.89 8.17 11.31
CA LEU A 193 -6.65 8.50 12.01
C LEU A 193 -5.59 9.15 11.11
N ASN A 194 -5.69 8.98 9.80
CA ASN A 194 -4.77 9.58 8.84
C ASN A 194 -5.16 11.02 8.45
N GLN A 195 -6.38 11.46 8.78
CA GLN A 195 -6.88 12.82 8.54
C GLN A 195 -6.49 13.76 9.68
#